data_6ce712e50078487fcc87297b0f7d358c
#
_entry.id   6ce712e50078487fcc87297b0f7d358c
#
_cell.length_a   1.000
_cell.length_b   1.000
_cell.length_c   1.000
_cell.angle_alpha   90.00
_cell.angle_beta   90.00
_cell.angle_gamma   90.00
#
_symmetry.space_group_name_H-M   'P 1'
#
loop_
_entity.id
_entity.type
_entity.pdbx_description
1 polymer ?
#
loop_
_entity_poly.entity_id
_entity_poly.type
_entity_poly.pdbx_seq_one_letter_code
_entity_poly.pdbx_strand_id
1 'polypeptide(L)'
;MLIAGPYRSGTGDDPALMAAYLARLVEAAGPLFAAGHVPMIGEWVALPVLRSAGAGLTDPLADQVLYPTAARLLAHCDAVVRLPGESAGADQDVAIARERGLPVYHRLEDVPGVHPVAV
;
A
#
# COMPACT_ATOMS: atom_id res chain seq x y z
N MET A 1 -2.31 1.84 10.02
CA MET A 1 -2.36 0.59 9.22
C MET A 1 -1.96 0.89 7.79
N LEU A 2 -0.86 0.36 7.33
CA LEU A 2 -0.44 0.49 5.94
C LEU A 2 -1.14 -0.57 5.09
N ILE A 3 -1.73 -0.15 3.97
CA ILE A 3 -2.27 -1.05 2.96
C ILE A 3 -1.19 -1.23 1.90
N ALA A 4 -0.62 -2.42 1.82
CA ALA A 4 0.41 -2.78 0.84
C ALA A 4 -0.16 -3.73 -0.20
N GLY A 5 0.17 -3.52 -1.46
CA GLY A 5 -0.31 -4.37 -2.53
C GLY A 5 0.18 -3.93 -3.90
N PRO A 6 -0.19 -4.66 -4.94
CA PRO A 6 0.25 -4.33 -6.29
C PRO A 6 -0.24 -2.97 -6.75
N TYR A 7 0.65 -2.21 -7.38
CA TYR A 7 0.31 -0.96 -8.05
C TYR A 7 0.90 -0.92 -9.45
N ARG A 8 2.23 -1.01 -9.59
CA ARG A 8 2.91 -0.99 -10.89
C ARG A 8 3.22 -2.39 -11.44
N SER A 9 3.34 -3.38 -10.55
CA SER A 9 3.73 -4.74 -10.93
C SER A 9 2.77 -5.34 -11.94
N GLY A 10 3.30 -5.84 -13.05
CA GLY A 10 2.50 -6.49 -14.09
C GLY A 10 1.64 -5.56 -14.93
N THR A 11 1.80 -4.24 -14.80
CA THR A 11 0.99 -3.27 -15.56
C THR A 11 1.62 -2.85 -16.89
N GLY A 12 2.94 -3.10 -17.09
CA GLY A 12 3.63 -2.59 -18.26
C GLY A 12 3.59 -1.08 -18.38
N ASP A 13 3.50 -0.36 -17.26
CA ASP A 13 3.35 1.09 -17.17
C ASP A 13 2.05 1.62 -17.81
N ASP A 14 1.02 0.76 -17.94
CA ASP A 14 -0.30 1.16 -18.43
C ASP A 14 -1.02 1.96 -17.34
N PRO A 15 -1.33 3.25 -17.57
CA PRO A 15 -2.01 4.08 -16.56
C PRO A 15 -3.37 3.55 -16.14
N ALA A 16 -4.12 2.92 -17.05
CA ALA A 16 -5.43 2.36 -16.73
C ALA A 16 -5.33 1.17 -15.78
N LEU A 17 -4.33 0.29 -15.97
CA LEU A 17 -4.08 -0.83 -15.07
C LEU A 17 -3.58 -0.36 -13.70
N MET A 18 -2.70 0.64 -13.68
CA MET A 18 -2.24 1.22 -12.42
C MET A 18 -3.40 1.85 -11.64
N ALA A 19 -4.29 2.56 -12.31
CA ALA A 19 -5.48 3.14 -11.67
C ALA A 19 -6.40 2.05 -11.12
N ALA A 20 -6.59 0.94 -11.84
CA ALA A 20 -7.39 -0.19 -11.37
C ALA A 20 -6.78 -0.85 -10.13
N TYR A 21 -5.46 -1.01 -10.09
CA TYR A 21 -4.77 -1.55 -8.92
C TYR A 21 -4.86 -0.61 -7.72
N LEU A 22 -4.69 0.70 -7.93
CA LEU A 22 -4.86 1.68 -6.86
C LEU A 22 -6.28 1.64 -6.30
N ALA A 23 -7.28 1.49 -7.16
CA ALA A 23 -8.67 1.38 -6.73
C ALA A 23 -8.90 0.17 -5.81
N ARG A 24 -8.23 -0.95 -6.07
CA ARG A 24 -8.29 -2.13 -5.17
C ARG A 24 -7.73 -1.82 -3.78
N LEU A 25 -6.63 -1.08 -3.72
CA LEU A 25 -6.06 -0.66 -2.44
C LEU A 25 -7.03 0.27 -1.70
N VAL A 26 -7.63 1.20 -2.42
CA VAL A 26 -8.60 2.15 -1.86
C VAL A 26 -9.84 1.43 -1.32
N GLU A 27 -10.30 0.37 -1.98
CA GLU A 27 -11.46 -0.40 -1.51
C GLU A 27 -11.25 -0.98 -0.10
N ALA A 28 -10.02 -1.28 0.29
CA ALA A 28 -9.73 -1.78 1.63
C ALA A 28 -9.83 -0.70 2.70
N ALA A 29 -9.77 0.58 2.34
CA ALA A 29 -9.72 1.67 3.31
C ALA A 29 -11.00 1.79 4.14
N GLY A 30 -12.18 1.64 3.50
CA GLY A 30 -13.46 1.75 4.21
C GLY A 30 -13.62 0.72 5.32
N PRO A 31 -13.47 -0.58 5.04
CA PRO A 31 -13.55 -1.62 6.08
C PRO A 31 -12.53 -1.43 7.20
N LEU A 32 -11.32 -0.99 6.88
CA LEU A 32 -10.30 -0.73 7.91
C LEU A 32 -10.66 0.45 8.79
N PHE A 33 -11.19 1.52 8.21
CA PHE A 33 -11.65 2.66 8.98
C PHE A 33 -12.81 2.26 9.90
N ALA A 34 -13.76 1.49 9.39
CA ALA A 34 -14.88 1.00 10.18
C ALA A 34 -14.44 0.10 11.35
N ALA A 35 -13.31 -0.60 11.18
CA ALA A 35 -12.72 -1.43 12.23
C ALA A 35 -11.90 -0.63 13.26
N GLY A 36 -11.80 0.69 13.14
CA GLY A 36 -11.10 1.55 14.08
C GLY A 36 -9.66 1.90 13.68
N HIS A 37 -9.25 1.57 12.46
CA HIS A 37 -7.91 1.88 11.98
C HIS A 37 -7.89 3.17 11.17
N VAL A 38 -6.72 3.78 11.05
CA VAL A 38 -6.46 4.84 10.06
C VAL A 38 -5.74 4.18 8.89
N PRO A 39 -6.42 3.98 7.75
CA PRO A 39 -5.79 3.36 6.60
C PRO A 39 -4.85 4.34 5.89
N MET A 40 -3.71 3.85 5.43
CA MET A 40 -2.74 4.62 4.67
C MET A 40 -2.25 3.81 3.49
N ILE A 41 -2.24 4.43 2.33
CA ILE A 41 -1.65 3.86 1.11
C ILE A 41 -0.43 4.70 0.76
N GLY A 42 0.72 4.05 0.55
CA GLY A 42 1.97 4.74 0.27
C GLY A 42 1.91 5.66 -0.93
N GLU A 43 1.16 5.28 -1.96
CA GLU A 43 0.99 6.06 -3.18
C GLU A 43 0.31 7.40 -2.93
N TRP A 44 -0.54 7.52 -1.91
CA TRP A 44 -1.17 8.80 -1.56
C TRP A 44 -0.14 9.86 -1.17
N VAL A 45 1.00 9.44 -0.62
CA VAL A 45 2.09 10.34 -0.24
C VAL A 45 3.13 10.42 -1.34
N ALA A 46 3.48 9.28 -1.93
CA ALA A 46 4.54 9.21 -2.93
C ALA A 46 4.19 9.95 -4.24
N LEU A 47 2.95 9.84 -4.70
CA LEU A 47 2.55 10.48 -5.96
C LEU A 47 2.65 12.02 -5.90
N PRO A 48 2.18 12.69 -4.86
CA PRO A 48 2.41 14.12 -4.71
C PRO A 48 3.89 14.52 -4.65
N VAL A 49 4.73 13.70 -4.00
CA VAL A 49 6.17 13.96 -3.94
C VAL A 49 6.79 13.90 -5.34
N LEU A 50 6.45 12.86 -6.11
CA LEU A 50 6.91 12.74 -7.50
C LEU A 50 6.46 13.93 -8.34
N ARG A 51 5.20 14.31 -8.22
CA ARG A 51 4.65 15.46 -8.96
C ARG A 51 5.39 16.75 -8.61
N SER A 52 5.64 16.97 -7.33
CA SER A 52 6.39 18.13 -6.85
C SER A 52 7.82 18.17 -7.39
N ALA A 53 8.43 17.00 -7.56
CA ALA A 53 9.77 16.86 -8.13
C ALA A 53 9.80 16.92 -9.67
N GLY A 54 8.64 17.08 -10.32
CA GLY A 54 8.54 17.09 -11.79
C GLY A 54 8.73 15.72 -12.43
N ALA A 55 8.58 14.64 -11.68
CA ALA A 55 8.78 13.27 -12.16
C ALA A 55 7.45 12.54 -12.32
N GLY A 56 7.40 11.60 -13.28
CA GLY A 56 6.27 10.70 -13.46
C GLY A 56 6.59 9.30 -12.97
N LEU A 57 5.58 8.44 -12.99
CA LEU A 57 5.71 7.04 -12.52
C LEU A 57 6.66 6.21 -13.37
N THR A 58 6.86 6.58 -14.63
CA THR A 58 7.79 5.90 -15.54
C THR A 58 9.20 6.45 -15.46
N ASP A 59 9.41 7.52 -14.69
CA ASP A 59 10.73 8.12 -14.48
C ASP A 59 11.57 7.20 -13.58
N PRO A 60 12.90 7.06 -13.86
CA PRO A 60 13.79 6.32 -12.96
C PRO A 60 13.79 6.82 -11.52
N LEU A 61 13.44 8.08 -11.29
CA LEU A 61 13.31 8.63 -9.93
C LEU A 61 12.12 8.04 -9.16
N ALA A 62 11.16 7.41 -9.82
CA ALA A 62 9.97 6.89 -9.15
C ALA A 62 10.32 5.91 -8.02
N ASP A 63 11.25 4.99 -8.25
CA ASP A 63 11.66 4.02 -7.23
C ASP A 63 12.36 4.70 -6.06
N GLN A 64 13.07 5.80 -6.30
CA GLN A 64 13.76 6.58 -5.25
C GLN A 64 12.77 7.34 -4.35
N VAL A 65 11.51 7.43 -4.74
CA VAL A 65 10.46 8.05 -3.94
C VAL A 65 9.51 6.99 -3.37
N LEU A 66 9.05 6.05 -4.19
CA LEU A 66 8.04 5.06 -3.79
C LEU A 66 8.54 4.15 -2.66
N TYR A 67 9.73 3.57 -2.80
CA TYR A 67 10.27 2.66 -1.78
C TYR A 67 10.59 3.37 -0.46
N PRO A 68 11.33 4.50 -0.46
CA PRO A 68 11.59 5.23 0.78
C PRO A 68 10.33 5.78 1.45
N THR A 69 9.31 6.17 0.67
CA THR A 69 8.05 6.66 1.24
C THR A 69 7.39 5.59 2.09
N ALA A 70 7.25 4.37 1.57
CA ALA A 70 6.66 3.27 2.32
C ALA A 70 7.47 2.94 3.57
N ALA A 71 8.80 2.89 3.45
CA ALA A 71 9.68 2.63 4.59
C ALA A 71 9.52 3.69 5.69
N ARG A 72 9.43 4.97 5.31
CA ARG A 72 9.24 6.07 6.26
C ARG A 72 7.85 6.03 6.90
N LEU A 73 6.81 5.71 6.13
CA LEU A 73 5.45 5.56 6.66
C LEU A 73 5.37 4.43 7.69
N LEU A 74 6.06 3.32 7.45
CA LEU A 74 6.06 2.19 8.37
C LEU A 74 6.62 2.55 9.75
N ALA A 75 7.48 3.57 9.84
CA ALA A 75 7.95 4.09 11.12
C ALA A 75 6.82 4.68 11.97
N HIS A 76 5.70 5.05 11.35
CA HIS A 76 4.55 5.65 12.01
C HIS A 76 3.30 4.76 11.96
N CYS A 77 3.42 3.55 11.43
CA CYS A 77 2.34 2.58 11.39
C CYS A 77 2.50 1.54 12.49
N ASP A 78 1.39 0.95 12.88
CA ASP A 78 1.34 -0.10 13.90
C ASP A 78 1.03 -1.48 13.32
N ALA A 79 0.67 -1.56 12.05
CA ALA A 79 0.38 -2.83 11.37
C ALA A 79 0.36 -2.63 9.85
N VAL A 80 0.41 -3.76 9.14
CA VAL A 80 0.32 -3.81 7.68
C VAL A 80 -0.71 -4.84 7.26
N VAL A 81 -1.55 -4.50 6.29
CA VAL A 81 -2.34 -5.48 5.55
C VAL A 81 -1.77 -5.60 4.13
N ARG A 82 -1.37 -6.80 3.77
CA ARG A 82 -0.80 -7.14 2.46
C ARG A 82 -1.89 -7.74 1.59
N LEU A 83 -2.39 -6.97 0.62
CA LEU A 83 -3.40 -7.47 -0.31
C LEU A 83 -2.75 -8.41 -1.34
N PRO A 84 -3.52 -9.37 -1.89
CA PRO A 84 -2.96 -10.38 -2.79
C PRO A 84 -2.41 -9.80 -4.09
N GLY A 85 -1.49 -10.52 -4.68
CA GLY A 85 -0.91 -10.24 -5.98
C GLY A 85 0.59 -10.03 -5.92
N GLU A 86 1.26 -10.25 -7.04
CA GLU A 86 2.71 -10.08 -7.14
C GLU A 86 3.08 -8.60 -7.00
N SER A 87 3.97 -8.29 -6.07
CA SER A 87 4.46 -6.94 -5.85
C SER A 87 5.75 -6.96 -5.03
N ALA A 88 6.85 -6.59 -5.67
CA ALA A 88 8.14 -6.47 -4.99
C ALA A 88 8.10 -5.39 -3.90
N GLY A 89 7.42 -4.27 -4.17
CA GLY A 89 7.28 -3.19 -3.20
C GLY A 89 6.49 -3.61 -1.97
N ALA A 90 5.37 -4.31 -2.16
CA ALA A 90 4.57 -4.81 -1.05
C ALA A 90 5.32 -5.88 -0.24
N ASP A 91 6.10 -6.73 -0.90
CA ASP A 91 6.93 -7.72 -0.22
C ASP A 91 8.02 -7.04 0.62
N GLN A 92 8.59 -5.96 0.13
CA GLN A 92 9.56 -5.17 0.90
C GLN A 92 8.89 -4.52 2.12
N ASP A 93 7.69 -4.01 1.98
CA ASP A 93 6.94 -3.43 3.10
C ASP A 93 6.70 -4.47 4.19
N VAL A 94 6.35 -5.69 3.80
CA VAL A 94 6.18 -6.81 4.75
C VAL A 94 7.48 -7.13 5.45
N ALA A 95 8.60 -7.17 4.74
CA ALA A 95 9.91 -7.44 5.33
C ALA A 95 10.29 -6.38 6.37
N ILE A 96 10.08 -5.11 6.05
CA ILE A 96 10.36 -4.00 6.99
C ILE A 96 9.44 -4.09 8.20
N ALA A 97 8.16 -4.36 8.00
CA ALA A 97 7.20 -4.50 9.09
C ALA A 97 7.60 -5.62 10.05
N ARG A 98 8.02 -6.77 9.51
CA ARG A 98 8.47 -7.90 10.33
C ARG A 98 9.73 -7.56 11.13
N GLU A 99 10.69 -6.87 10.52
CA GLU A 99 11.89 -6.40 11.23
C GLU A 99 11.55 -5.48 12.41
N ARG A 100 10.49 -4.69 12.27
CA ARG A 100 10.00 -3.78 13.30
C ARG A 100 9.08 -4.46 14.32
N GLY A 101 8.76 -5.74 14.13
CA GLY A 101 7.84 -6.47 14.99
C GLY A 101 6.38 -6.07 14.82
N LEU A 102 6.02 -5.48 13.68
CA LEU A 102 4.65 -5.08 13.41
C LEU A 102 3.80 -6.28 12.93
N PRO A 103 2.53 -6.37 13.34
CA PRO A 103 1.63 -7.37 12.78
C PRO A 103 1.46 -7.19 11.27
N VAL A 104 1.46 -8.32 10.56
CA VAL A 104 1.22 -8.36 9.10
C VAL A 104 0.03 -9.28 8.84
N TYR A 105 -0.98 -8.74 8.18
CA TYR A 105 -2.18 -9.49 7.80
C TYR A 105 -2.16 -9.70 6.28
N HIS A 106 -2.41 -10.93 5.83
CA HIS A 106 -2.38 -11.28 4.42
C HIS A 106 -3.76 -11.26 3.78
N ARG A 107 -4.79 -11.04 4.58
CA ARG A 107 -6.17 -10.89 4.11
C ARG A 107 -6.86 -9.82 4.93
N LEU A 108 -7.72 -9.06 4.27
CA LEU A 108 -8.47 -8.00 4.95
C LEU A 108 -9.29 -8.56 6.12
N GLU A 109 -9.88 -9.74 5.94
CA GLU A 109 -10.71 -10.39 6.95
C GLU A 109 -9.94 -10.80 8.20
N ASP A 110 -8.62 -10.92 8.11
CA ASP A 110 -7.78 -11.30 9.25
C ASP A 110 -7.46 -10.10 10.16
N VAL A 111 -7.75 -8.88 9.71
CA VAL A 111 -7.53 -7.69 10.52
C VAL A 111 -8.57 -7.63 11.63
N PRO A 112 -8.14 -7.46 12.90
CA PRO A 112 -9.09 -7.37 14.02
C PRO A 112 -10.11 -6.24 13.80
N GLY A 113 -11.39 -6.55 14.03
CA GLY A 113 -12.48 -5.61 13.88
C GLY A 113 -13.07 -5.52 12.48
N VAL A 114 -12.41 -6.09 11.47
CA VAL A 114 -12.98 -6.20 10.13
C VAL A 114 -13.97 -7.36 10.11
N HIS A 115 -15.20 -7.06 9.79
CA HIS A 115 -16.24 -8.07 9.67
C HIS A 115 -16.47 -8.42 8.20
N PRO A 116 -16.67 -9.71 7.87
CA PRO A 116 -17.12 -10.08 6.52
C PRO A 116 -18.39 -9.32 6.19
N VAL A 117 -18.53 -8.94 4.92
CA VAL A 117 -19.78 -8.31 4.47
C VAL A 117 -20.91 -9.26 4.79
N ALA A 118 -21.84 -8.81 5.64
CA ALA A 118 -23.04 -9.57 5.95
C ALA A 118 -23.88 -9.69 4.69
N VAL A 119 -24.16 -10.90 4.31
CA VAL A 119 -24.96 -11.18 3.13
C VAL A 119 -26.40 -11.39 3.56
#